data_de466e6e3dda345ea5ebcf3603de28f2
#
_entry.id   de466e6e3dda345ea5ebcf3603de28f2
#
_cell.length_a   1.000
_cell.length_b   1.000
_cell.length_c   1.000
_cell.angle_alpha   90.00
_cell.angle_beta   90.00
_cell.angle_gamma   90.00
#
_symmetry.space_group_name_H-M   'P 1'
#
loop_
_entity.id
_entity.type
_entity.pdbx_description
1 polymer ?
#
loop_
_entity_poly.entity_id
_entity_poly.type
_entity_poly.pdbx_seq_one_letter_code
_entity_poly.pdbx_strand_id
1 'polypeptide(L)'
;QDGQHCIAEEHDIVYREDPAPGAPAPVAQPAPEGSDFSRSIHPDPVLLFRYSALTFNGHRIHYDAPYARDVEGYDGLVVHGPLLAQHLMLLAEEVGGALRSFAFRASSPLMHFETATFCRNGEDLWVRGPDGRQCMSATAEFA
;
A
#
# COMPACT_ATOMS: atom_id res chain seq x y z
N GLN A 1 -1.60 -27.23 -1.40
CA GLN A 1 -2.30 -28.46 -1.02
C GLN A 1 -1.88 -29.55 -1.98
N ASP A 2 -1.71 -30.76 -1.51
CA ASP A 2 -1.38 -31.97 -2.31
C ASP A 2 -0.08 -31.89 -3.15
N GLY A 3 0.86 -31.01 -2.78
CA GLY A 3 2.12 -30.83 -3.50
C GLY A 3 2.02 -30.07 -4.82
N GLN A 4 0.86 -29.51 -5.16
CA GLN A 4 0.70 -28.65 -6.33
C GLN A 4 1.14 -27.21 -6.03
N HIS A 5 1.84 -26.60 -6.97
CA HIS A 5 2.16 -25.17 -6.94
C HIS A 5 0.88 -24.37 -7.10
N CYS A 6 0.57 -23.52 -6.09
CA CYS A 6 -0.61 -22.64 -6.11
C CYS A 6 -0.24 -21.18 -6.33
N ILE A 7 0.89 -20.73 -5.74
CA ILE A 7 1.35 -19.34 -5.82
C ILE A 7 2.88 -19.37 -5.95
N ALA A 8 3.42 -18.52 -6.82
CA ALA A 8 4.83 -18.14 -6.85
C ALA A 8 4.93 -16.65 -6.54
N GLU A 9 5.80 -16.30 -5.60
CA GLU A 9 6.03 -14.92 -5.18
C GLU A 9 7.52 -14.59 -5.30
N GLU A 10 7.80 -13.39 -5.83
CA GLU A 10 9.11 -12.75 -5.80
C GLU A 10 9.00 -11.46 -4.99
N HIS A 11 9.88 -11.28 -4.01
CA HIS A 11 9.83 -10.16 -3.08
C HIS A 11 11.16 -9.41 -3.03
N ASP A 12 11.19 -8.21 -3.63
CA ASP A 12 12.34 -7.32 -3.58
C ASP A 12 12.32 -6.48 -2.31
N ILE A 13 13.36 -6.61 -1.49
CA ILE A 13 13.55 -5.84 -0.26
C ILE A 13 14.66 -4.82 -0.47
N VAL A 14 14.33 -3.53 -0.36
CA VAL A 14 15.29 -2.43 -0.52
C VAL A 14 15.71 -1.89 0.85
N TYR A 15 16.99 -2.02 1.18
CA TYR A 15 17.57 -1.39 2.34
C TYR A 15 18.08 0.00 1.99
N ARG A 16 17.85 0.96 2.86
CA ARG A 16 18.35 2.35 2.75
C ARG A 16 19.06 2.73 4.03
N GLU A 17 20.04 3.62 3.91
CA GLU A 17 20.57 4.32 5.07
C GLU A 17 19.53 5.31 5.60
N ASP A 18 19.57 5.57 6.91
CA ASP A 18 18.73 6.60 7.51
C ASP A 18 19.06 7.97 6.92
N PRO A 19 18.05 8.81 6.64
CA PRO A 19 18.30 10.15 6.14
C PRO A 19 19.09 10.97 7.17
N ALA A 20 19.99 11.80 6.70
CA ALA A 20 20.71 12.73 7.58
C ALA A 20 19.71 13.64 8.33
N PRO A 21 19.97 13.99 9.60
CA PRO A 21 19.11 14.91 10.34
C PRO A 21 18.82 16.20 9.56
N GLY A 22 17.53 16.52 9.36
CA GLY A 22 17.10 17.69 8.59
C GLY A 22 17.14 17.53 7.07
N ALA A 23 17.42 16.34 6.55
CA ALA A 23 17.31 16.09 5.11
C ALA A 23 15.86 16.30 4.63
N PRO A 24 15.66 16.92 3.45
CA PRO A 24 14.32 17.08 2.91
C PRO A 24 13.69 15.72 2.60
N ALA A 25 12.39 15.58 2.86
CA ALA A 25 11.67 14.40 2.47
C ALA A 25 11.74 14.18 0.94
N PRO A 26 11.83 12.93 0.47
CA PRO A 26 11.80 12.65 -0.97
C PRO A 26 10.53 13.23 -1.59
N VAL A 27 10.67 13.85 -2.76
CA VAL A 27 9.51 14.37 -3.51
C VAL A 27 8.69 13.18 -4.00
N ALA A 28 7.44 13.11 -3.54
CA ALA A 28 6.51 12.08 -3.99
C ALA A 28 6.13 12.30 -5.46
N GLN A 29 5.99 11.22 -6.21
CA GLN A 29 5.51 11.29 -7.59
C GLN A 29 3.99 11.51 -7.60
N PRO A 30 3.46 12.30 -8.56
CA PRO A 30 2.02 12.43 -8.72
C PRO A 30 1.43 11.10 -9.20
N ALA A 31 0.24 10.78 -8.73
CA ALA A 31 -0.51 9.64 -9.21
C ALA A 31 -1.03 9.90 -10.64
N PRO A 32 -1.20 8.86 -11.47
CA PRO A 32 -1.84 8.99 -12.77
C PRO A 32 -3.24 9.59 -12.66
N GLU A 33 -3.65 10.34 -13.67
CA GLU A 33 -5.00 10.85 -13.85
C GLU A 33 -5.83 9.90 -14.73
N GLY A 34 -7.16 10.00 -14.65
CA GLY A 34 -8.04 9.32 -15.62
C GLY A 34 -8.27 7.83 -15.32
N SER A 35 -8.61 7.48 -14.08
CA SER A 35 -9.05 6.13 -13.75
C SER A 35 -10.44 5.80 -14.36
N ASP A 36 -10.62 4.59 -14.87
CA ASP A 36 -11.90 4.05 -15.32
C ASP A 36 -12.76 3.55 -14.14
N PHE A 37 -12.10 3.21 -13.04
CA PHE A 37 -12.75 2.85 -11.78
C PHE A 37 -11.94 3.33 -10.57
N SER A 38 -12.63 3.78 -9.52
CA SER A 38 -11.98 4.15 -8.27
C SER A 38 -12.86 3.88 -7.05
N ARG A 39 -12.19 3.60 -5.91
CA ARG A 39 -12.83 3.42 -4.60
C ARG A 39 -11.96 4.08 -3.53
N SER A 40 -12.57 4.80 -2.61
CA SER A 40 -11.86 5.42 -1.49
C SER A 40 -12.12 4.67 -0.18
N ILE A 41 -11.09 4.55 0.64
CA ILE A 41 -11.12 3.96 1.98
C ILE A 41 -10.40 4.90 2.93
N HIS A 42 -10.92 5.01 4.15
CA HIS A 42 -10.24 5.68 5.25
C HIS A 42 -9.67 4.62 6.22
N PRO A 43 -8.36 4.37 6.20
CA PRO A 43 -7.73 3.33 7.01
C PRO A 43 -7.55 3.83 8.45
N ASP A 44 -8.53 3.58 9.30
CA ASP A 44 -8.48 3.99 10.69
C ASP A 44 -7.51 3.15 11.54
N PRO A 45 -7.14 3.59 12.77
CA PRO A 45 -6.23 2.86 13.64
C PRO A 45 -6.71 1.45 14.01
N VAL A 46 -8.04 1.22 14.04
CA VAL A 46 -8.61 -0.09 14.38
C VAL A 46 -8.36 -1.09 13.24
N LEU A 47 -8.53 -0.63 11.98
CA LEU A 47 -8.21 -1.44 10.81
C LEU A 47 -6.73 -1.83 10.80
N LEU A 48 -5.83 -0.87 11.05
CA LEU A 48 -4.39 -1.11 11.06
C LEU A 48 -3.99 -2.09 12.17
N PHE A 49 -4.53 -1.92 13.38
CA PHE A 49 -4.29 -2.84 14.48
C PHE A 49 -4.77 -4.27 14.16
N ARG A 50 -5.98 -4.40 13.62
CA ARG A 50 -6.53 -5.71 13.21
C ARG A 50 -5.69 -6.35 12.12
N TYR A 51 -5.25 -5.58 11.14
CA TYR A 51 -4.40 -6.12 10.07
C TYR A 51 -3.06 -6.60 10.60
N SER A 52 -2.40 -5.83 11.47
CA SER A 52 -1.18 -6.28 12.18
C SER A 52 -1.40 -7.58 12.94
N ALA A 53 -2.52 -7.70 13.67
CA ALA A 53 -2.83 -8.89 14.45
C ALA A 53 -3.06 -10.12 13.55
N LEU A 54 -3.83 -9.98 12.47
CA LEU A 54 -4.14 -11.08 11.55
C LEU A 54 -2.93 -11.55 10.73
N THR A 55 -2.01 -10.64 10.42
CA THR A 55 -0.80 -10.94 9.64
C THR A 55 0.42 -11.22 10.52
N PHE A 56 0.28 -11.19 11.85
CA PHE A 56 1.37 -11.30 12.81
C PHE A 56 2.49 -10.27 12.58
N ASN A 57 2.14 -9.10 12.03
CA ASN A 57 3.08 -8.01 11.80
C ASN A 57 3.26 -7.16 13.05
N GLY A 58 4.40 -7.32 13.73
CA GLY A 58 4.76 -6.59 14.94
C GLY A 58 5.42 -5.23 14.72
N HIS A 59 5.50 -4.71 13.49
CA HIS A 59 6.14 -3.41 13.22
C HIS A 59 5.31 -2.27 13.81
N ARG A 60 5.87 -1.60 14.81
CA ARG A 60 5.17 -0.63 15.68
C ARG A 60 4.61 0.59 14.96
N ILE A 61 5.14 0.96 13.80
CA ILE A 61 4.65 2.12 13.03
C ILE A 61 3.17 2.01 12.64
N HIS A 62 2.63 0.80 12.64
CA HIS A 62 1.25 0.55 12.22
C HIS A 62 0.22 0.63 13.36
N TYR A 63 0.64 0.56 14.65
CA TYR A 63 -0.29 0.52 15.79
C TYR A 63 0.15 1.32 17.02
N ASP A 64 1.40 1.80 17.06
CA ASP A 64 1.95 2.58 18.18
C ASP A 64 2.22 4.01 17.69
N ALA A 65 1.24 4.89 17.84
CA ALA A 65 1.33 6.26 17.33
C ALA A 65 2.44 7.10 17.97
N PRO A 66 2.72 7.03 19.31
CA PRO A 66 3.88 7.68 19.90
C PRO A 66 5.20 7.18 19.27
N TYR A 67 5.37 5.90 19.12
CA TYR A 67 6.57 5.34 18.49
C TYR A 67 6.73 5.80 17.04
N ALA A 68 5.65 5.74 16.24
CA ALA A 68 5.69 6.16 14.86
C ALA A 68 6.13 7.63 14.70
N ARG A 69 5.68 8.51 15.60
CA ARG A 69 6.02 9.94 15.58
C ARG A 69 7.38 10.24 16.19
N ASP A 70 7.61 9.76 17.41
CA ASP A 70 8.72 10.24 18.25
C ASP A 70 10.02 9.49 17.94
N VAL A 71 9.94 8.29 17.38
CA VAL A 71 11.09 7.43 17.05
C VAL A 71 11.34 7.38 15.55
N GLU A 72 10.28 7.16 14.76
CA GLU A 72 10.38 6.95 13.30
C GLU A 72 10.13 8.21 12.48
N GLY A 73 9.63 9.30 13.10
CA GLY A 73 9.44 10.61 12.47
C GLY A 73 8.28 10.71 11.49
N TYR A 74 7.31 9.78 11.56
CA TYR A 74 6.07 9.87 10.79
C TYR A 74 5.04 10.79 11.46
N ASP A 75 4.14 11.37 10.68
CA ASP A 75 3.06 12.23 11.22
C ASP A 75 1.98 11.43 11.99
N GLY A 76 1.96 10.11 11.84
CA GLY A 76 1.00 9.21 12.50
C GLY A 76 1.25 7.75 12.18
N LEU A 77 0.24 6.90 12.39
CA LEU A 77 0.35 5.49 12.04
C LEU A 77 0.45 5.33 10.52
N VAL A 78 1.40 4.54 10.08
CA VAL A 78 1.62 4.24 8.66
C VAL A 78 0.70 3.10 8.22
N VAL A 79 0.02 3.26 7.11
CA VAL A 79 -0.79 2.20 6.51
C VAL A 79 0.12 1.13 5.94
N HIS A 80 -0.19 -0.14 6.19
CA HIS A 80 0.59 -1.26 5.69
C HIS A 80 0.62 -1.30 4.16
N GLY A 81 1.79 -1.41 3.57
CA GLY A 81 1.94 -1.62 2.13
C GLY A 81 1.17 -2.86 1.63
N PRO A 82 1.29 -4.04 2.30
CA PRO A 82 0.49 -5.21 1.93
C PRO A 82 -1.03 -5.02 2.02
N LEU A 83 -1.53 -4.19 2.94
CA LEU A 83 -2.96 -3.85 3.01
C LEU A 83 -3.40 -3.05 1.77
N LEU A 84 -2.58 -2.08 1.34
CA LEU A 84 -2.85 -1.33 0.11
C LEU A 84 -2.84 -2.26 -1.11
N ALA A 85 -1.85 -3.14 -1.22
CA ALA A 85 -1.77 -4.13 -2.30
C ALA A 85 -2.99 -5.07 -2.32
N GLN A 86 -3.43 -5.56 -1.17
CA GLN A 86 -4.60 -6.41 -1.05
C GLN A 86 -5.87 -5.71 -1.53
N HIS A 87 -6.07 -4.44 -1.20
CA HIS A 87 -7.22 -3.68 -1.70
C HIS A 87 -7.17 -3.45 -3.21
N LEU A 88 -5.97 -3.25 -3.80
CA LEU A 88 -5.81 -3.19 -5.25
C LEU A 88 -6.10 -4.53 -5.92
N MET A 89 -5.66 -5.66 -5.34
CA MET A 89 -5.98 -7.01 -5.82
C MET A 89 -7.49 -7.25 -5.82
N LEU A 90 -8.17 -6.94 -4.71
CA LEU A 90 -9.63 -7.09 -4.61
C LEU A 90 -10.36 -6.22 -5.63
N LEU A 91 -9.88 -4.98 -5.86
CA LEU A 91 -10.44 -4.10 -6.88
C LEU A 91 -10.23 -4.67 -8.29
N ALA A 92 -9.05 -5.21 -8.57
CA ALA A 92 -8.73 -5.82 -9.86
C ALA A 92 -9.64 -7.03 -10.14
N GLU A 93 -9.81 -7.93 -9.16
CA GLU A 93 -10.68 -9.11 -9.28
C GLU A 93 -12.16 -8.74 -9.45
N GLU A 94 -12.64 -7.73 -8.72
CA GLU A 94 -14.04 -7.28 -8.80
C GLU A 94 -14.40 -6.75 -10.19
N VAL A 95 -13.47 -6.06 -10.85
CA VAL A 95 -13.71 -5.39 -12.13
C VAL A 95 -13.22 -6.21 -13.33
N GLY A 96 -12.10 -6.92 -13.18
CA GLY A 96 -11.44 -7.65 -14.26
C GLY A 96 -11.58 -9.17 -14.22
N GLY A 97 -12.01 -9.75 -13.11
CA GLY A 97 -12.13 -11.19 -12.92
C GLY A 97 -10.90 -11.81 -12.26
N ALA A 98 -10.76 -13.14 -12.38
CA ALA A 98 -9.70 -13.88 -11.72
C ALA A 98 -8.30 -13.41 -12.13
N LEU A 99 -7.44 -13.15 -11.15
CA LEU A 99 -6.06 -12.76 -11.38
C LEU A 99 -5.20 -13.97 -11.76
N ARG A 100 -4.37 -13.76 -12.77
CA ARG A 100 -3.27 -14.66 -13.15
C ARG A 100 -1.96 -14.20 -12.53
N SER A 101 -1.69 -12.91 -12.58
CA SER A 101 -0.53 -12.31 -11.92
C SER A 101 -0.86 -10.92 -11.36
N PHE A 102 -0.12 -10.51 -10.35
CA PHE A 102 -0.22 -9.20 -9.74
C PHE A 102 1.16 -8.75 -9.28
N ALA A 103 1.61 -7.60 -9.77
CA ALA A 103 2.86 -6.97 -9.35
C ALA A 103 2.58 -5.59 -8.75
N PHE A 104 3.28 -5.22 -7.69
CA PHE A 104 3.10 -3.91 -7.06
C PHE A 104 4.39 -3.32 -6.53
N ARG A 105 4.43 -2.01 -6.38
CA ARG A 105 5.52 -1.26 -5.79
C ARG A 105 4.99 -0.14 -4.91
N ALA A 106 5.36 -0.16 -3.62
CA ALA A 106 5.13 0.95 -2.70
C ALA A 106 6.11 2.09 -3.02
N SER A 107 5.61 3.33 -3.08
CA SER A 107 6.40 4.53 -3.45
C SER A 107 6.38 5.60 -2.38
N SER A 108 5.24 5.86 -1.73
CA SER A 108 5.13 6.87 -0.68
C SER A 108 4.26 6.37 0.47
N PRO A 109 4.59 6.69 1.74
CA PRO A 109 3.76 6.29 2.86
C PRO A 109 2.39 6.98 2.81
N LEU A 110 1.37 6.29 3.31
CA LEU A 110 0.03 6.81 3.57
C LEU A 110 -0.23 6.72 5.07
N MET A 111 -0.78 7.79 5.65
CA MET A 111 -1.06 7.85 7.08
C MET A 111 -2.50 7.44 7.39
N HIS A 112 -2.74 6.92 8.59
CA HIS A 112 -4.05 6.45 9.04
C HIS A 112 -5.18 7.49 8.99
N PHE A 113 -4.84 8.77 9.03
CA PHE A 113 -5.80 9.87 8.96
C PHE A 113 -6.07 10.38 7.54
N GLU A 114 -5.40 9.79 6.55
CA GLU A 114 -5.55 10.14 5.13
C GLU A 114 -6.55 9.19 4.44
N THR A 115 -7.20 9.69 3.43
CA THR A 115 -8.04 8.86 2.57
C THR A 115 -7.21 8.25 1.45
N ALA A 116 -7.22 6.93 1.35
CA ALA A 116 -6.65 6.19 0.23
C ALA A 116 -7.67 6.09 -0.90
N THR A 117 -7.32 6.54 -2.11
CA THR A 117 -8.12 6.30 -3.31
C THR A 117 -7.44 5.23 -4.16
N PHE A 118 -8.07 4.07 -4.25
CA PHE A 118 -7.66 2.95 -5.09
C PHE A 118 -8.22 3.17 -6.48
N CYS A 119 -7.36 3.24 -7.47
CA CYS A 119 -7.68 3.57 -8.85
C CYS A 119 -7.27 2.44 -9.79
N ARG A 120 -7.98 2.31 -10.91
CA ARG A 120 -7.68 1.37 -11.98
C ARG A 120 -7.88 2.04 -13.35
N ASN A 121 -7.05 1.64 -14.31
CA ASN A 121 -7.25 1.91 -15.74
C ASN A 121 -6.68 0.73 -16.53
N GLY A 122 -7.58 -0.10 -17.07
CA GLY A 122 -7.18 -1.35 -17.73
C GLY A 122 -6.47 -2.32 -16.78
N GLU A 123 -5.20 -2.65 -17.05
CA GLU A 123 -4.35 -3.52 -16.23
C GLU A 123 -3.58 -2.75 -15.16
N ASP A 124 -3.49 -1.42 -15.26
CA ASP A 124 -2.77 -0.57 -14.34
C ASP A 124 -3.64 -0.18 -13.14
N LEU A 125 -3.06 -0.27 -11.95
CA LEU A 125 -3.69 0.13 -10.70
C LEU A 125 -2.75 1.00 -9.88
N TRP A 126 -3.32 1.88 -9.08
CA TRP A 126 -2.52 2.69 -8.16
C TRP A 126 -3.32 3.13 -6.93
N VAL A 127 -2.59 3.45 -5.87
CA VAL A 127 -3.16 4.12 -4.70
C VAL A 127 -2.74 5.58 -4.74
N ARG A 128 -3.73 6.47 -4.70
CA ARG A 128 -3.56 7.92 -4.65
C ARG A 128 -3.88 8.45 -3.25
N GLY A 129 -2.96 9.22 -2.68
CA GLY A 129 -3.17 9.99 -1.45
C GLY A 129 -4.03 11.23 -1.68
N PRO A 130 -4.47 11.91 -0.58
CA PRO A 130 -5.36 13.07 -0.67
C PRO A 130 -4.74 14.28 -1.36
N ASP A 131 -3.43 14.40 -1.35
CA ASP A 131 -2.63 15.44 -2.01
C ASP A 131 -2.30 15.13 -3.48
N GLY A 132 -2.83 14.02 -4.01
CA GLY A 132 -2.58 13.57 -5.37
C GLY A 132 -1.31 12.75 -5.57
N ARG A 133 -0.53 12.47 -4.50
CA ARG A 133 0.68 11.64 -4.62
C ARG A 133 0.34 10.18 -4.88
N GLN A 134 1.24 9.48 -5.59
CA GLN A 134 1.17 8.03 -5.75
C GLN A 134 1.79 7.34 -4.54
N CYS A 135 0.97 6.57 -3.81
CA CYS A 135 1.42 5.79 -2.67
C CYS A 135 1.86 4.37 -3.08
N MET A 136 1.23 3.82 -4.10
CA MET A 136 1.55 2.52 -4.66
C MET A 136 1.16 2.48 -6.14
N SER A 137 1.94 1.77 -6.95
CA SER A 137 1.56 1.33 -8.29
C SER A 137 1.42 -0.18 -8.34
N ALA A 138 0.56 -0.69 -9.21
CA ALA A 138 0.42 -2.12 -9.45
C ALA A 138 0.01 -2.40 -10.89
N THR A 139 0.28 -3.62 -11.35
CA THR A 139 -0.23 -4.17 -12.61
C THR A 139 -0.87 -5.52 -12.34
N ALA A 140 -1.96 -5.82 -13.04
CA ALA A 140 -2.71 -7.05 -12.91
C ALA A 140 -2.90 -7.71 -14.28
N GLU A 141 -2.60 -9.00 -14.38
CA GLU A 141 -2.99 -9.82 -15.53
C GLU A 141 -4.13 -10.74 -15.11
N PHE A 142 -5.08 -10.93 -15.99
CA PHE A 142 -6.28 -11.72 -15.74
C PHE A 142 -6.22 -13.09 -16.45
N ALA A 143 -6.93 -14.09 -15.89
CA ALA A 143 -6.96 -15.44 -16.41
C ALA A 143 -7.87 -15.57 -17.66
#